data_c729b2d4585fd8e2dbbd9a9fb9b1a001
#
_entry.id   c729b2d4585fd8e2dbbd9a9fb9b1a001
#
_cell.length_a   1.000
_cell.length_b   1.000
_cell.length_c   1.000
_cell.angle_alpha   90.00
_cell.angle_beta   90.00
_cell.angle_gamma   90.00
#
_symmetry.space_group_name_H-M   'P 1'
#
loop_
_entity.id
_entity.type
_entity.pdbx_description
1 polymer ?
#
loop_
_entity_poly.entity_id
_entity_poly.type
_entity_poly.pdbx_seq_one_letter_code
_entity_poly.pdbx_strand_id
1 'polypeptide(L)'
;PAGRDTYGSMKQLEDVYKNKEGQVWSREWRFTNNDSIVFAPHGGGIEVGTTEIARLIAERGGHDYFSFNGLKSSNNRELHVTSTHYDDPVISKEIKKKDIAVSIHGAAGTKPIAYVGGLDRKLVNQTITELRNRGFNAQYAPSNLAGTDPENIVNKTTTGQGLQLELTTAFRKSMFKNNDWSKSNRVNEANWTNNMYKFADAINAAVAKAH
;
A
#
# COMPACT_ATOMS: atom_id res chain seq x y z
N PRO A 1 -10.99 13.22 -9.89
CA PRO A 1 -9.77 13.24 -9.12
C PRO A 1 -10.09 13.20 -7.65
N ALA A 2 -9.26 12.50 -6.91
CA ALA A 2 -9.31 12.62 -5.47
C ALA A 2 -9.23 14.11 -5.12
N GLY A 3 -10.06 14.56 -4.20
CA GLY A 3 -9.99 15.91 -3.70
C GLY A 3 -8.59 16.27 -3.24
N ARG A 4 -8.29 17.56 -3.15
CA ARG A 4 -6.99 18.00 -2.65
C ARG A 4 -6.76 17.49 -1.23
N ASP A 5 -5.52 17.17 -0.91
CA ASP A 5 -5.12 16.84 0.44
C ASP A 5 -5.34 18.03 1.37
N THR A 6 -5.76 17.74 2.58
CA THR A 6 -5.91 18.75 3.63
C THR A 6 -4.54 19.25 4.07
N TYR A 7 -3.57 18.33 4.18
CA TYR A 7 -2.21 18.65 4.59
C TYR A 7 -1.25 18.47 3.44
N GLY A 8 -0.30 19.39 3.29
CA GLY A 8 0.69 19.38 2.23
C GLY A 8 1.85 18.43 2.46
N SER A 9 1.96 17.88 3.67
CA SER A 9 3.01 16.92 4.04
C SER A 9 2.58 16.12 5.26
N MET A 10 3.26 14.99 5.50
CA MET A 10 3.05 14.21 6.73
C MET A 10 3.48 14.99 7.96
N LYS A 11 4.54 15.80 7.84
CA LYS A 11 4.98 16.66 8.93
C LYS A 11 3.90 17.64 9.36
N GLN A 12 3.21 18.26 8.40
CA GLN A 12 2.07 19.15 8.69
C GLN A 12 0.95 18.41 9.41
N LEU A 13 0.58 17.22 8.93
CA LEU A 13 -0.44 16.39 9.55
C LEU A 13 -0.05 16.03 10.99
N GLU A 14 1.18 15.60 11.18
CA GLU A 14 1.69 15.22 12.50
C GLU A 14 1.74 16.40 13.47
N ASP A 15 2.08 17.59 13.00
CA ASP A 15 2.08 18.79 13.84
C ASP A 15 0.67 19.10 14.35
N VAL A 16 -0.35 18.94 13.51
CA VAL A 16 -1.75 19.16 13.92
C VAL A 16 -2.21 18.10 14.92
N TYR A 17 -1.86 16.84 14.69
CA TYR A 17 -2.33 15.70 15.46
C TYR A 17 -1.24 15.05 16.34
N LYS A 18 -0.21 15.80 16.73
CA LYS A 18 0.95 15.25 17.46
C LYS A 18 0.62 14.56 18.76
N ASN A 19 -0.47 14.97 19.43
CA ASN A 19 -0.91 14.38 20.70
C ASN A 19 -2.08 13.42 20.50
N LYS A 20 -2.35 12.98 19.30
CA LYS A 20 -3.52 12.16 18.94
C LYS A 20 -3.15 10.79 18.40
N GLU A 21 -1.90 10.37 18.57
CA GLU A 21 -1.50 9.00 18.24
C GLU A 21 -2.33 8.00 19.03
N GLY A 22 -2.83 6.96 18.35
CA GLY A 22 -3.74 5.98 18.95
C GLY A 22 -5.21 6.40 18.96
N GLN A 23 -5.51 7.67 18.70
CA GLN A 23 -6.88 8.19 18.61
C GLN A 23 -7.27 8.57 17.18
N VAL A 24 -6.43 9.37 16.52
CA VAL A 24 -6.68 9.87 15.16
C VAL A 24 -5.85 9.08 14.14
N TRP A 25 -4.65 8.73 14.51
CA TRP A 25 -3.71 7.99 13.65
C TRP A 25 -2.83 7.08 14.49
N SER A 26 -2.23 6.10 13.82
CA SER A 26 -1.17 5.27 14.40
C SER A 26 -0.18 4.86 13.31
N ARG A 27 1.01 4.46 13.74
CA ARG A 27 1.95 3.74 12.89
C ARG A 27 2.12 2.34 13.41
N GLU A 28 2.28 1.40 12.50
CA GLU A 28 2.75 0.06 12.85
C GLU A 28 3.84 -0.35 11.88
N TRP A 29 4.86 -1.01 12.39
CA TRP A 29 5.94 -1.49 11.55
C TRP A 29 6.62 -2.71 12.15
N ARG A 30 7.27 -3.46 11.28
CA ARG A 30 8.17 -4.53 11.68
C ARG A 30 9.40 -4.43 10.78
N PHE A 31 10.50 -3.98 11.37
CA PHE A 31 11.78 -3.84 10.70
C PHE A 31 12.74 -4.88 11.26
N THR A 32 13.09 -5.87 10.43
CA THR A 32 13.98 -6.96 10.78
C THR A 32 15.20 -7.00 9.86
N ASN A 33 15.53 -5.85 9.30
CA ASN A 33 16.71 -5.64 8.45
C ASN A 33 16.69 -6.48 7.16
N ASN A 34 15.52 -6.70 6.57
CA ASN A 34 15.39 -7.29 5.25
C ASN A 34 15.71 -6.25 4.17
N ASP A 35 16.10 -6.72 2.99
CA ASP A 35 16.38 -5.84 1.84
C ASP A 35 15.13 -5.28 1.17
N SER A 36 13.98 -5.76 1.57
CA SER A 36 12.68 -5.43 0.99
C SER A 36 11.70 -4.93 2.03
N ILE A 37 10.78 -4.05 1.61
CA ILE A 37 9.71 -3.54 2.45
C ILE A 37 8.40 -3.49 1.66
N VAL A 38 7.31 -3.83 2.34
CA VAL A 38 5.95 -3.65 1.83
C VAL A 38 5.21 -2.73 2.79
N PHE A 39 4.58 -1.69 2.26
CA PHE A 39 3.96 -0.70 3.13
C PHE A 39 2.66 -0.13 2.58
N ALA A 40 1.82 0.35 3.50
CA ALA A 40 0.58 1.05 3.22
C ALA A 40 0.71 2.49 3.74
N PRO A 41 0.98 3.47 2.86
CA PRO A 41 1.13 4.86 3.30
C PRO A 41 -0.20 5.49 3.73
N HIS A 42 -1.31 4.94 3.26
CA HIS A 42 -2.66 5.43 3.51
C HIS A 42 -3.52 4.32 4.14
N GLY A 43 -3.01 3.71 5.21
CA GLY A 43 -3.64 2.56 5.84
C GLY A 43 -4.81 2.90 6.75
N GLY A 44 -5.29 1.89 7.44
CA GLY A 44 -6.45 2.01 8.31
C GLY A 44 -7.70 2.43 7.54
N GLY A 45 -8.35 3.50 7.97
CA GLY A 45 -9.55 4.02 7.33
C GLY A 45 -9.30 4.99 6.18
N ILE A 46 -8.04 5.27 5.79
CA ILE A 46 -7.74 6.22 4.71
C ILE A 46 -8.05 5.58 3.36
N GLU A 47 -7.36 4.50 3.03
CA GLU A 47 -7.63 3.65 1.86
C GLU A 47 -7.85 2.24 2.37
N VAL A 48 -9.10 1.94 2.69
CA VAL A 48 -9.50 0.77 3.47
C VAL A 48 -9.01 -0.54 2.83
N GLY A 49 -8.45 -1.43 3.67
CA GLY A 49 -7.95 -2.74 3.26
C GLY A 49 -6.45 -2.76 2.95
N THR A 50 -5.84 -1.61 2.70
CA THR A 50 -4.42 -1.57 2.29
C THR A 50 -3.48 -2.03 3.39
N THR A 51 -3.77 -1.74 4.65
CA THR A 51 -2.98 -2.20 5.80
C THR A 51 -2.94 -3.72 5.86
N GLU A 52 -4.10 -4.37 5.81
CA GLU A 52 -4.25 -5.81 5.91
C GLU A 52 -3.54 -6.52 4.74
N ILE A 53 -3.69 -5.98 3.54
CA ILE A 53 -3.04 -6.52 2.34
C ILE A 53 -1.52 -6.41 2.45
N ALA A 54 -1.01 -5.22 2.78
CA ALA A 54 0.43 -5.00 2.91
C ALA A 54 1.06 -5.89 3.99
N ARG A 55 0.39 -6.01 5.14
CA ARG A 55 0.87 -6.85 6.23
C ARG A 55 0.95 -8.31 5.84
N LEU A 56 -0.06 -8.85 5.16
CA LEU A 56 -0.06 -10.25 4.74
C LEU A 56 1.06 -10.53 3.74
N ILE A 57 1.26 -9.64 2.75
CA ILE A 57 2.36 -9.79 1.79
C ILE A 57 3.69 -9.82 2.53
N ALA A 58 3.91 -8.89 3.45
CA ALA A 58 5.15 -8.80 4.20
C ALA A 58 5.41 -10.04 5.07
N GLU A 59 4.39 -10.51 5.78
CA GLU A 59 4.50 -11.70 6.63
C GLU A 59 4.82 -12.94 5.81
N ARG A 60 4.09 -13.18 4.73
CA ARG A 60 4.28 -14.38 3.91
C ARG A 60 5.57 -14.35 3.10
N GLY A 61 6.01 -13.17 2.70
CA GLY A 61 7.22 -13.01 1.88
C GLY A 61 8.50 -12.74 2.67
N GLY A 62 8.41 -12.54 3.98
CA GLY A 62 9.56 -12.21 4.80
C GLY A 62 10.11 -10.82 4.54
N HIS A 63 9.23 -9.85 4.24
CA HIS A 63 9.62 -8.45 4.03
C HIS A 63 9.46 -7.63 5.30
N ASP A 64 10.20 -6.54 5.38
CA ASP A 64 9.90 -5.51 6.36
C ASP A 64 8.54 -4.87 6.02
N TYR A 65 7.90 -4.28 7.03
CA TYR A 65 6.52 -3.82 6.92
C TYR A 65 6.35 -2.45 7.60
N PHE A 66 5.53 -1.60 7.00
CA PHE A 66 5.10 -0.34 7.59
C PHE A 66 3.66 -0.02 7.16
N SER A 67 2.89 0.57 8.07
CA SER A 67 1.60 1.16 7.73
C SER A 67 1.35 2.40 8.57
N PHE A 68 0.88 3.45 7.92
CA PHE A 68 0.30 4.63 8.59
C PHE A 68 -1.21 4.49 8.55
N ASN A 69 -1.87 4.51 9.72
CA ASN A 69 -3.28 4.16 9.83
C ASN A 69 -4.13 5.36 10.24
N GLY A 70 -5.17 5.64 9.48
CA GLY A 70 -6.24 6.54 9.92
C GLY A 70 -7.18 5.79 10.86
N LEU A 71 -7.46 6.39 12.02
CA LEU A 71 -8.23 5.76 13.10
C LEU A 71 -9.55 6.46 13.39
N LYS A 72 -9.88 7.52 12.67
CA LYS A 72 -11.13 8.26 12.91
C LYS A 72 -12.33 7.38 12.56
N SER A 73 -13.46 7.62 13.23
CA SER A 73 -14.70 6.91 12.91
C SER A 73 -15.25 7.27 11.52
N SER A 74 -14.89 8.46 11.02
CA SER A 74 -15.25 8.94 9.68
C SER A 74 -14.26 10.00 9.23
N ASN A 75 -14.30 10.32 7.92
CA ASN A 75 -13.48 11.36 7.31
C ASN A 75 -11.96 11.12 7.44
N ASN A 76 -11.53 9.86 7.34
CA ASN A 76 -10.11 9.55 7.32
C ASN A 76 -9.41 10.07 6.05
N ARG A 77 -10.17 10.45 5.02
CA ARG A 77 -9.65 11.09 3.81
C ARG A 77 -8.83 12.34 4.15
N GLU A 78 -9.16 13.04 5.22
CA GLU A 78 -8.40 14.18 5.73
C GLU A 78 -6.93 13.81 6.01
N LEU A 79 -6.65 12.56 6.37
CA LEU A 79 -5.34 12.07 6.73
C LEU A 79 -4.51 11.58 5.52
N HIS A 80 -5.06 11.71 4.32
CA HIS A 80 -4.36 11.34 3.09
C HIS A 80 -3.35 12.41 2.71
N VAL A 81 -2.09 12.01 2.55
CA VAL A 81 -1.03 12.86 2.00
C VAL A 81 -0.46 12.16 0.78
N THR A 82 -0.39 12.86 -0.34
CA THR A 82 0.10 12.30 -1.60
C THR A 82 1.51 11.73 -1.47
N SER A 83 1.78 10.67 -2.21
CA SER A 83 3.04 9.91 -2.13
C SER A 83 4.29 10.72 -2.48
N THR A 84 4.14 11.82 -3.23
CA THR A 84 5.24 12.72 -3.60
C THR A 84 5.57 13.74 -2.51
N HIS A 85 4.72 13.88 -1.50
CA HIS A 85 4.92 14.76 -0.33
C HIS A 85 4.94 13.95 0.98
N TYR A 86 5.23 12.65 0.87
CA TYR A 86 5.11 11.71 1.98
C TYR A 86 6.42 11.64 2.79
N ASP A 87 6.61 12.61 3.66
CA ASP A 87 7.81 12.80 4.48
C ASP A 87 7.68 12.22 5.90
N ASP A 88 6.88 11.18 6.06
CA ASP A 88 6.78 10.46 7.34
C ASP A 88 8.17 10.05 7.81
N PRO A 89 8.58 10.40 9.06
CA PRO A 89 9.96 10.21 9.49
C PRO A 89 10.37 8.74 9.59
N VAL A 90 9.42 7.84 9.85
CA VAL A 90 9.73 6.42 10.03
C VAL A 90 10.01 5.76 8.67
N ILE A 91 9.04 5.81 7.75
CA ILE A 91 9.21 5.16 6.43
C ILE A 91 10.26 5.87 5.58
N SER A 92 10.36 7.20 5.65
CA SER A 92 11.33 7.95 4.86
C SER A 92 12.78 7.57 5.20
N LYS A 93 13.05 7.28 6.46
CA LYS A 93 14.37 6.82 6.89
C LYS A 93 14.61 5.36 6.49
N GLU A 94 13.64 4.49 6.70
CA GLU A 94 13.81 3.05 6.52
C GLU A 94 13.89 2.67 5.03
N ILE A 95 13.07 3.28 4.18
CA ILE A 95 13.02 2.91 2.76
C ILE A 95 14.35 3.16 2.03
N LYS A 96 15.14 4.12 2.49
CA LYS A 96 16.46 4.43 1.91
C LYS A 96 17.47 3.30 2.08
N LYS A 97 17.18 2.35 2.96
CA LYS A 97 18.02 1.16 3.20
C LYS A 97 17.56 -0.06 2.40
N LYS A 98 16.45 0.06 1.67
CA LYS A 98 15.81 -1.07 0.99
C LYS A 98 16.15 -1.06 -0.49
N ASP A 99 16.43 -2.24 -1.03
CA ASP A 99 16.65 -2.45 -2.47
C ASP A 99 15.31 -2.63 -3.20
N ILE A 100 14.31 -3.14 -2.49
CA ILE A 100 12.98 -3.45 -3.03
C ILE A 100 11.94 -2.80 -2.14
N ALA A 101 11.01 -2.07 -2.75
CA ALA A 101 9.86 -1.51 -2.03
C ALA A 101 8.57 -1.72 -2.81
N VAL A 102 7.53 -2.07 -2.10
CA VAL A 102 6.18 -2.25 -2.63
C VAL A 102 5.22 -1.40 -1.81
N SER A 103 4.51 -0.48 -2.45
CA SER A 103 3.45 0.29 -1.79
C SER A 103 2.08 -0.18 -2.24
N ILE A 104 1.16 -0.27 -1.29
CA ILE A 104 -0.22 -0.67 -1.52
C ILE A 104 -1.13 0.52 -1.30
N HIS A 105 -1.85 0.91 -2.35
CA HIS A 105 -2.78 2.04 -2.38
C HIS A 105 -4.17 1.59 -2.76
N GLY A 106 -5.15 2.41 -2.39
CA GLY A 106 -6.53 2.27 -2.84
C GLY A 106 -6.88 3.30 -3.90
N ALA A 107 -7.53 2.85 -4.96
CA ALA A 107 -8.11 3.69 -5.99
C ALA A 107 -9.63 3.53 -6.00
N ALA A 108 -10.33 4.49 -6.57
CA ALA A 108 -11.76 4.36 -6.81
C ALA A 108 -12.01 3.36 -7.95
N GLY A 109 -13.16 2.71 -7.94
CA GLY A 109 -13.57 1.86 -9.03
C GLY A 109 -14.54 0.77 -8.61
N THR A 110 -15.54 0.53 -9.44
CA THR A 110 -16.58 -0.49 -9.24
C THR A 110 -16.21 -1.84 -9.85
N LYS A 111 -15.14 -1.87 -10.67
CA LYS A 111 -14.58 -3.10 -11.25
C LYS A 111 -13.31 -3.48 -10.48
N PRO A 112 -13.09 -4.78 -10.22
CA PRO A 112 -11.90 -5.21 -9.47
C PRO A 112 -10.67 -5.19 -10.36
N ILE A 113 -9.91 -4.12 -10.30
CA ILE A 113 -8.69 -3.91 -11.09
C ILE A 113 -7.52 -3.60 -10.17
N ALA A 114 -6.36 -4.20 -10.46
CA ALA A 114 -5.08 -3.87 -9.87
C ALA A 114 -4.25 -3.10 -10.91
N TYR A 115 -4.00 -1.82 -10.65
CA TYR A 115 -3.13 -1.00 -11.47
C TYR A 115 -1.70 -1.08 -10.93
N VAL A 116 -0.77 -1.43 -11.80
CA VAL A 116 0.62 -1.72 -11.43
C VAL A 116 1.54 -0.66 -12.01
N GLY A 117 2.27 0.01 -11.16
CA GLY A 117 3.16 1.11 -11.54
C GLY A 117 4.43 1.14 -10.70
N GLY A 118 5.14 2.28 -10.75
CA GLY A 118 6.43 2.46 -10.11
C GLY A 118 7.57 2.43 -11.11
N LEU A 119 8.77 2.79 -10.64
CA LEU A 119 9.95 2.86 -11.50
C LEU A 119 10.70 1.53 -11.65
N ASP A 120 10.40 0.53 -10.83
CA ASP A 120 10.98 -0.82 -10.95
C ASP A 120 10.26 -1.60 -12.05
N ARG A 121 10.63 -1.31 -13.31
CA ARG A 121 9.89 -1.82 -14.47
C ARG A 121 9.99 -3.34 -14.61
N LYS A 122 11.10 -3.94 -14.21
CA LYS A 122 11.24 -5.40 -14.19
C LYS A 122 10.24 -6.03 -13.23
N LEU A 123 10.13 -5.47 -12.02
CA LEU A 123 9.17 -5.94 -11.03
C LEU A 123 7.72 -5.63 -11.45
N VAL A 124 7.47 -4.47 -12.05
CA VAL A 124 6.14 -4.14 -12.62
C VAL A 124 5.70 -5.20 -13.62
N ASN A 125 6.56 -5.52 -14.59
CA ASN A 125 6.24 -6.50 -15.64
C ASN A 125 6.01 -7.88 -15.03
N GLN A 126 6.83 -8.29 -14.08
CA GLN A 126 6.69 -9.59 -13.42
C GLN A 126 5.40 -9.65 -12.59
N THR A 127 5.05 -8.56 -11.93
CA THR A 127 3.81 -8.46 -11.15
C THR A 127 2.58 -8.61 -12.03
N ILE A 128 2.55 -7.93 -13.16
CA ILE A 128 1.47 -8.08 -14.16
C ILE A 128 1.30 -9.54 -14.55
N THR A 129 2.41 -10.21 -14.88
CA THR A 129 2.40 -11.63 -15.27
C THR A 129 1.85 -12.52 -14.15
N GLU A 130 2.36 -12.36 -12.92
CA GLU A 130 1.95 -13.20 -11.80
C GLU A 130 0.47 -13.00 -11.44
N LEU A 131 0.00 -11.75 -11.47
CA LEU A 131 -1.41 -11.45 -11.19
C LEU A 131 -2.33 -12.03 -12.27
N ARG A 132 -2.01 -11.84 -13.54
CA ARG A 132 -2.82 -12.37 -14.65
C ARG A 132 -2.85 -13.89 -14.65
N ASN A 133 -1.75 -14.53 -14.35
CA ASN A 133 -1.67 -16.00 -14.27
C ASN A 133 -2.58 -16.56 -13.17
N ARG A 134 -2.91 -15.76 -12.15
CA ARG A 134 -3.82 -16.14 -11.08
C ARG A 134 -5.26 -15.65 -11.28
N GLY A 135 -5.57 -15.12 -12.46
CA GLY A 135 -6.92 -14.71 -12.84
C GLY A 135 -7.31 -13.30 -12.40
N PHE A 136 -6.36 -12.49 -11.92
CA PHE A 136 -6.64 -11.09 -11.60
C PHE A 136 -6.61 -10.20 -12.83
N ASN A 137 -7.47 -9.18 -12.85
CA ASN A 137 -7.43 -8.11 -13.84
C ASN A 137 -6.33 -7.11 -13.45
N ALA A 138 -5.12 -7.37 -13.88
CA ALA A 138 -3.98 -6.50 -13.66
C ALA A 138 -3.71 -5.69 -14.92
N GLN A 139 -3.50 -4.39 -14.74
CA GLN A 139 -3.23 -3.45 -15.83
C GLN A 139 -2.06 -2.57 -15.47
N TYR A 140 -1.31 -2.13 -16.48
CA TYR A 140 -0.33 -1.07 -16.28
C TYR A 140 -1.07 0.20 -15.85
N ALA A 141 -0.57 0.86 -14.81
CA ALA A 141 -1.22 2.02 -14.24
C ALA A 141 -1.29 3.17 -15.27
N PRO A 142 -2.45 3.84 -15.38
CA PRO A 142 -2.55 5.06 -16.18
C PRO A 142 -1.71 6.18 -15.56
N SER A 143 -1.47 7.26 -16.30
CA SER A 143 -0.54 8.32 -15.91
C SER A 143 -0.82 8.92 -14.53
N ASN A 144 -2.10 9.04 -14.16
CA ASN A 144 -2.49 9.60 -12.86
C ASN A 144 -2.25 8.64 -11.68
N LEU A 145 -1.97 7.36 -11.94
CA LEU A 145 -1.72 6.32 -10.94
C LEU A 145 -0.35 5.64 -11.15
N ALA A 146 0.48 6.19 -12.02
CA ALA A 146 1.67 5.49 -12.52
C ALA A 146 2.78 5.31 -11.48
N GLY A 147 2.85 6.18 -10.47
CA GLY A 147 3.86 6.08 -9.42
C GLY A 147 5.29 6.22 -9.92
N THR A 148 5.52 6.91 -11.05
CA THR A 148 6.83 7.01 -11.69
C THR A 148 7.58 8.31 -11.38
N ASP A 149 7.03 9.16 -10.51
CA ASP A 149 7.73 10.34 -10.05
C ASP A 149 8.88 9.90 -9.11
N PRO A 150 10.13 10.35 -9.34
CA PRO A 150 11.23 10.05 -8.42
C PRO A 150 11.00 10.53 -6.98
N GLU A 151 10.14 11.52 -6.78
CA GLU A 151 9.78 12.01 -5.44
C GLU A 151 8.73 11.16 -4.74
N ASN A 152 8.09 10.21 -5.44
CA ASN A 152 7.19 9.26 -4.81
C ASN A 152 7.94 8.40 -3.81
N ILE A 153 7.42 8.29 -2.59
CA ILE A 153 8.09 7.57 -1.49
C ILE A 153 8.50 6.14 -1.88
N VAL A 154 7.72 5.45 -2.71
CA VAL A 154 8.04 4.06 -3.10
C VAL A 154 9.33 3.96 -3.90
N ASN A 155 9.74 5.04 -4.59
CA ASN A 155 10.96 5.08 -5.41
C ASN A 155 12.19 5.56 -4.64
N LYS A 156 12.08 5.84 -3.33
CA LYS A 156 13.17 6.33 -2.49
C LYS A 156 14.07 5.21 -1.95
N THR A 157 14.16 4.11 -2.65
CA THR A 157 15.02 2.97 -2.33
C THR A 157 16.47 3.23 -2.70
N THR A 158 17.35 2.29 -2.39
CA THR A 158 18.77 2.34 -2.80
C THR A 158 18.94 2.39 -4.31
N THR A 159 18.00 1.80 -5.06
CA THR A 159 18.03 1.75 -6.53
C THR A 159 17.30 2.93 -7.18
N GLY A 160 16.58 3.73 -6.41
CA GLY A 160 15.71 4.78 -6.95
C GLY A 160 14.43 4.23 -7.60
N GLN A 161 14.09 2.98 -7.35
CA GLN A 161 12.98 2.28 -8.02
C GLN A 161 12.13 1.53 -7.01
N GLY A 162 10.81 1.49 -7.27
CA GLY A 162 9.86 0.73 -6.44
C GLY A 162 8.67 0.27 -7.27
N LEU A 163 7.81 -0.53 -6.61
CA LEU A 163 6.57 -1.05 -7.16
C LEU A 163 5.39 -0.39 -6.44
N GLN A 164 4.49 0.22 -7.19
CA GLN A 164 3.26 0.80 -6.66
C GLN A 164 2.04 0.03 -7.17
N LEU A 165 1.18 -0.39 -6.26
CA LEU A 165 -0.08 -1.05 -6.58
C LEU A 165 -1.24 -0.15 -6.17
N GLU A 166 -2.12 0.15 -7.13
CA GLU A 166 -3.35 0.90 -6.91
C GLU A 166 -4.52 -0.04 -7.11
N LEU A 167 -5.18 -0.41 -6.02
CA LEU A 167 -6.24 -1.41 -6.02
C LEU A 167 -7.60 -0.72 -5.92
N THR A 168 -8.48 -0.98 -6.87
CA THR A 168 -9.81 -0.37 -6.87
C THR A 168 -10.61 -0.76 -5.63
N THR A 169 -11.65 0.01 -5.32
CA THR A 169 -12.58 -0.32 -4.24
C THR A 169 -13.12 -1.75 -4.37
N ALA A 170 -13.56 -2.13 -5.56
CA ALA A 170 -14.09 -3.47 -5.80
C ALA A 170 -13.00 -4.55 -5.60
N PHE A 171 -11.77 -4.28 -6.02
CA PHE A 171 -10.65 -5.20 -5.81
C PHE A 171 -10.41 -5.44 -4.32
N ARG A 172 -10.30 -4.36 -3.54
CA ARG A 172 -10.05 -4.45 -2.09
C ARG A 172 -11.20 -5.12 -1.35
N LYS A 173 -12.45 -4.81 -1.70
CA LYS A 173 -13.61 -5.46 -1.09
C LYS A 173 -13.62 -6.96 -1.34
N SER A 174 -13.12 -7.43 -2.49
CA SER A 174 -13.07 -8.86 -2.80
C SER A 174 -12.12 -9.66 -1.90
N MET A 175 -11.27 -8.98 -1.15
CA MET A 175 -10.37 -9.60 -0.16
C MET A 175 -11.09 -10.05 1.10
N PHE A 176 -12.33 -9.60 1.32
CA PHE A 176 -13.10 -9.84 2.53
C PHE A 176 -14.41 -10.53 2.20
N LYS A 177 -14.79 -11.50 3.05
CA LYS A 177 -16.05 -12.26 2.87
C LYS A 177 -17.23 -11.31 2.79
N ASN A 178 -18.14 -11.59 1.86
CA ASN A 178 -19.34 -10.79 1.61
C ASN A 178 -19.05 -9.34 1.21
N ASN A 179 -17.86 -9.06 0.73
CA ASN A 179 -17.39 -7.68 0.44
C ASN A 179 -17.48 -6.75 1.66
N ASP A 180 -17.50 -7.32 2.86
CA ASP A 180 -17.60 -6.57 4.10
C ASP A 180 -16.21 -6.21 4.62
N TRP A 181 -15.77 -5.01 4.33
CA TRP A 181 -14.49 -4.47 4.76
C TRP A 181 -14.59 -3.53 5.96
N SER A 182 -15.69 -3.62 6.71
CA SER A 182 -15.83 -2.90 7.98
C SER A 182 -14.64 -3.23 8.89
N LYS A 183 -14.32 -2.31 9.79
CA LYS A 183 -13.13 -2.47 10.64
C LYS A 183 -13.13 -3.79 11.40
N SER A 184 -14.25 -4.18 11.99
CA SER A 184 -14.35 -5.43 12.74
C SER A 184 -14.13 -6.67 11.86
N ASN A 185 -14.57 -6.63 10.59
CA ASN A 185 -14.40 -7.75 9.66
C ASN A 185 -12.99 -7.81 9.07
N ARG A 186 -12.43 -6.67 8.62
CA ARG A 186 -11.15 -6.68 7.93
C ARG A 186 -9.96 -7.03 8.82
N VAL A 187 -10.06 -6.74 10.12
CA VAL A 187 -8.99 -7.08 11.07
C VAL A 187 -9.01 -8.54 11.50
N ASN A 188 -10.06 -9.27 11.20
CA ASN A 188 -10.20 -10.68 11.53
C ASN A 188 -9.86 -11.54 10.31
N GLU A 189 -8.73 -12.25 10.37
CA GLU A 189 -8.25 -13.08 9.27
C GLU A 189 -9.25 -14.16 8.85
N ALA A 190 -10.12 -14.61 9.74
CA ALA A 190 -11.17 -15.59 9.42
C ALA A 190 -12.14 -15.07 8.34
N ASN A 191 -12.21 -13.75 8.15
CA ASN A 191 -13.05 -13.12 7.13
C ASN A 191 -12.31 -12.83 5.82
N TRP A 192 -11.05 -13.21 5.70
CA TRP A 192 -10.29 -13.02 4.48
C TRP A 192 -10.59 -14.11 3.47
N THR A 193 -10.65 -13.75 2.19
CA THR A 193 -10.99 -14.66 1.10
C THR A 193 -9.74 -15.27 0.46
N ASN A 194 -9.93 -16.27 -0.40
CA ASN A 194 -8.85 -16.82 -1.20
C ASN A 194 -8.16 -15.76 -2.07
N ASN A 195 -8.90 -14.73 -2.50
CA ASN A 195 -8.31 -13.62 -3.27
C ASN A 195 -7.22 -12.90 -2.48
N MET A 196 -7.42 -12.71 -1.18
CA MET A 196 -6.41 -12.10 -0.33
C MET A 196 -5.09 -12.87 -0.40
N TYR A 197 -5.14 -14.18 -0.21
CA TYR A 197 -3.96 -15.04 -0.18
C TYR A 197 -3.34 -15.20 -1.57
N LYS A 198 -4.15 -15.37 -2.61
CA LYS A 198 -3.67 -15.45 -3.99
C LYS A 198 -2.95 -14.17 -4.40
N PHE A 199 -3.49 -13.03 -4.01
CA PHE A 199 -2.87 -11.73 -4.30
C PHE A 199 -1.51 -11.62 -3.63
N ALA A 200 -1.44 -11.93 -2.34
CA ALA A 200 -0.18 -11.91 -1.60
C ALA A 200 0.86 -12.84 -2.22
N ASP A 201 0.45 -14.05 -2.59
CA ASP A 201 1.34 -15.02 -3.22
C ASP A 201 1.83 -14.55 -4.60
N ALA A 202 0.97 -13.85 -5.36
CA ALA A 202 1.37 -13.28 -6.66
C ALA A 202 2.45 -12.23 -6.51
N ILE A 203 2.28 -11.30 -5.57
CA ILE A 203 3.27 -10.24 -5.32
C ILE A 203 4.59 -10.85 -4.86
N ASN A 204 4.54 -11.81 -3.93
CA ASN A 204 5.75 -12.47 -3.42
C ASN A 204 6.46 -13.28 -4.51
N ALA A 205 5.72 -13.94 -5.39
CA ALA A 205 6.30 -14.63 -6.54
C ALA A 205 6.98 -13.65 -7.50
N ALA A 206 6.35 -12.50 -7.75
CA ALA A 206 6.93 -11.47 -8.61
C ALA A 206 8.24 -10.92 -8.04
N VAL A 207 8.26 -10.62 -6.74
CA VAL A 207 9.48 -10.13 -6.07
C VAL A 207 10.60 -11.18 -6.18
N ALA A 208 10.30 -12.45 -5.90
CA ALA A 208 11.29 -13.53 -5.97
C ALA A 208 11.86 -13.72 -7.37
N LYS A 209 11.04 -13.56 -8.41
CA LYS A 209 11.47 -13.77 -9.81
C LYS A 209 12.19 -12.56 -10.39
N ALA A 210 11.87 -11.35 -9.93
CA ALA A 210 12.47 -10.12 -10.45
C ALA A 210 13.80 -9.77 -9.79
N HIS A 211 14.04 -10.33 -8.63
CA HIS A 211 15.23 -10.06 -7.80
C HIS A 211 15.81 -11.37 -7.21
#